data_41f90353958d9117ea08783ca6f29830
#
_entry.id   41f90353958d9117ea08783ca6f29830
#
_cell.length_a   1.000
_cell.length_b   1.000
_cell.length_c   1.000
_cell.angle_alpha   90.00
_cell.angle_beta   90.00
_cell.angle_gamma   90.00
#
_symmetry.space_group_name_H-M   'P 1'
#
loop_
_entity.id
_entity.type
_entity.pdbx_description
1 polymer ?
#
loop_
_entity_poly.entity_id
_entity_poly.type
_entity_poly.pdbx_seq_one_letter_code
_entity_poly.pdbx_strand_id
1 'polypeptide(L)'
;MKVEFSHVHKNYGSAKQALHDVSFTIPDQEMVFVTGHSGAGKSTLLKLISLIERPTSGQILINDRNLASFKNSDIPFHRRNIGVVFQENTLIDDYNVFRNVAMPLEICSTHPQEIKKRVNAALEKVGLLNKARQFPNKLSAGEHQRVGIARAIVSRPALLLADEPTGNLDASLSDDITDLFAAFNQVGITVIIATHDNRQLTRHACPVIELSEGQISHVYSSGEENN
;
A
#
# COMPACT_ATOMS: atom_id res chain seq x y z
N MET A 1 -5.51 2.74 11.12
CA MET A 1 -4.98 1.42 11.62
C MET A 1 -3.53 1.63 12.07
N LYS A 2 -3.26 1.55 13.38
CA LYS A 2 -1.91 1.70 13.95
C LYS A 2 -1.03 0.52 13.54
N VAL A 3 0.22 0.81 13.17
CA VAL A 3 1.24 -0.19 12.82
C VAL A 3 2.48 0.04 13.69
N GLU A 4 2.97 -1.02 14.35
CA GLU A 4 4.13 -0.94 15.23
C GLU A 4 5.09 -2.10 14.95
N PHE A 5 6.35 -1.78 14.75
CA PHE A 5 7.47 -2.72 14.61
C PHE A 5 8.35 -2.61 15.85
N SER A 6 8.73 -3.76 16.41
CA SER A 6 9.61 -3.83 17.57
C SER A 6 10.68 -4.89 17.33
N HIS A 7 11.94 -4.45 17.18
CA HIS A 7 13.12 -5.28 16.95
C HIS A 7 12.94 -6.31 15.83
N VAL A 8 12.33 -5.90 14.70
CA VAL A 8 11.98 -6.79 13.60
C VAL A 8 13.18 -7.11 12.74
N HIS A 9 13.39 -8.43 12.52
CA HIS A 9 14.37 -8.96 11.58
C HIS A 9 13.68 -9.78 10.50
N LYS A 10 14.18 -9.71 9.27
CA LYS A 10 13.74 -10.57 8.16
C LYS A 10 14.92 -11.05 7.33
N ASN A 11 15.09 -12.36 7.27
CA ASN A 11 16.10 -13.03 6.46
C ASN A 11 15.43 -13.86 5.37
N TYR A 12 16.00 -13.84 4.16
CA TYR A 12 15.64 -14.72 3.06
C TYR A 12 16.80 -15.72 2.85
N GLY A 13 16.62 -16.95 3.33
CA GLY A 13 17.68 -17.97 3.35
C GLY A 13 18.86 -17.59 4.26
N SER A 14 20.03 -18.17 3.99
CA SER A 14 21.24 -17.96 4.82
C SER A 14 22.06 -16.72 4.45
N ALA A 15 21.78 -16.08 3.29
CA ALA A 15 22.70 -15.09 2.73
C ALA A 15 22.14 -13.66 2.63
N LYS A 16 20.83 -13.46 2.71
CA LYS A 16 20.23 -12.11 2.50
C LYS A 16 19.38 -11.68 3.68
N GLN A 17 19.95 -10.80 4.51
CA GLN A 17 19.19 -10.07 5.53
C GLN A 17 18.49 -8.89 4.85
N ALA A 18 17.17 -8.89 4.91
CA ALA A 18 16.35 -7.86 4.26
C ALA A 18 15.92 -6.77 5.25
N LEU A 19 15.76 -7.12 6.54
CA LEU A 19 15.54 -6.16 7.62
C LEU A 19 16.34 -6.59 8.85
N HIS A 20 16.91 -5.60 9.54
CA HIS A 20 17.75 -5.80 10.71
C HIS A 20 17.38 -4.79 11.81
N ASP A 21 16.87 -5.28 12.93
CA ASP A 21 16.52 -4.52 14.13
C ASP A 21 15.63 -3.29 13.85
N VAL A 22 14.58 -3.47 13.04
CA VAL A 22 13.68 -2.39 12.64
C VAL A 22 12.63 -2.15 13.71
N SER A 23 12.57 -0.90 14.24
CA SER A 23 11.60 -0.48 15.26
C SER A 23 11.06 0.90 14.94
N PHE A 24 9.73 1.02 14.81
CA PHE A 24 9.01 2.29 14.58
C PHE A 24 7.52 2.12 14.86
N THR A 25 6.80 3.23 14.95
CA THR A 25 5.34 3.25 15.08
C THR A 25 4.75 4.22 14.07
N ILE A 26 3.72 3.76 13.34
CA ILE A 26 2.87 4.60 12.50
C ILE A 26 1.51 4.69 13.21
N PRO A 27 1.09 5.89 13.65
CA PRO A 27 -0.21 6.13 14.24
C PRO A 27 -1.38 5.78 13.31
N ASP A 28 -2.57 5.60 13.88
CA ASP A 28 -3.79 5.46 13.07
C ASP A 28 -4.06 6.74 12.28
N GLN A 29 -4.58 6.58 11.06
CA GLN A 29 -4.96 7.67 10.16
C GLN A 29 -3.80 8.58 9.72
N GLU A 30 -2.57 8.14 9.84
CA GLU A 30 -1.41 8.87 9.33
C GLU A 30 -1.02 8.42 7.92
N MET A 31 -0.49 9.35 7.13
CA MET A 31 0.18 9.07 5.86
C MET A 31 1.68 9.16 6.07
N VAL A 32 2.41 8.09 5.71
CA VAL A 32 3.85 7.98 5.92
C VAL A 32 4.54 7.52 4.64
N PHE A 33 5.65 8.13 4.31
CA PHE A 33 6.55 7.64 3.28
C PHE A 33 7.62 6.73 3.87
N VAL A 34 7.89 5.62 3.18
CA VAL A 34 9.04 4.74 3.45
C VAL A 34 10.00 4.89 2.27
N THR A 35 11.16 5.48 2.51
CA THR A 35 12.15 5.75 1.46
C THR A 35 13.43 4.94 1.66
N GLY A 36 14.34 5.00 0.68
CA GLY A 36 15.62 4.29 0.65
C GLY A 36 15.94 3.77 -0.73
N HIS A 37 17.20 3.39 -0.95
CA HIS A 37 17.66 2.85 -2.24
C HIS A 37 16.97 1.52 -2.62
N SER A 38 17.14 1.08 -3.86
CA SER A 38 16.65 -0.23 -4.28
C SER A 38 17.30 -1.34 -3.44
N GLY A 39 16.48 -2.25 -2.92
CA GLY A 39 16.95 -3.32 -2.02
C GLY A 39 17.07 -2.94 -0.55
N ALA A 40 16.78 -1.70 -0.13
CA ALA A 40 16.85 -1.25 1.26
C ALA A 40 15.87 -1.94 2.23
N GLY A 41 14.89 -2.71 1.72
CA GLY A 41 13.92 -3.44 2.56
C GLY A 41 12.48 -2.92 2.49
N LYS A 42 12.20 -1.86 1.73
CA LYS A 42 10.87 -1.20 1.63
C LYS A 42 9.74 -2.19 1.31
N SER A 43 9.85 -2.92 0.21
CA SER A 43 8.84 -3.91 -0.21
C SER A 43 8.73 -5.07 0.80
N THR A 44 9.83 -5.44 1.48
CA THR A 44 9.81 -6.45 2.54
C THR A 44 8.97 -5.97 3.71
N LEU A 45 9.14 -4.71 4.13
CA LEU A 45 8.34 -4.10 5.19
C LEU A 45 6.84 -4.17 4.87
N LEU A 46 6.42 -3.77 3.66
CA LEU A 46 5.01 -3.85 3.24
C LEU A 46 4.49 -5.30 3.19
N LYS A 47 5.32 -6.27 2.76
CA LYS A 47 4.97 -7.69 2.74
C LYS A 47 4.76 -8.26 4.15
N LEU A 48 5.52 -7.80 5.14
CA LEU A 48 5.35 -8.19 6.53
C LEU A 48 4.03 -7.65 7.10
N ILE A 49 3.70 -6.39 6.87
CA ILE A 49 2.44 -5.78 7.32
C ILE A 49 1.24 -6.52 6.75
N SER A 50 1.28 -6.89 5.46
CA SER A 50 0.19 -7.62 4.77
C SER A 50 0.19 -9.13 5.03
N LEU A 51 1.11 -9.65 5.85
CA LEU A 51 1.31 -11.08 6.10
C LEU A 51 1.52 -11.90 4.81
N ILE A 52 2.05 -11.30 3.74
CA ILE A 52 2.59 -12.04 2.60
C ILE A 52 3.85 -12.79 3.04
N GLU A 53 4.63 -12.14 3.90
CA GLU A 53 5.80 -12.70 4.58
C GLU A 53 5.62 -12.63 6.10
N ARG A 54 6.38 -13.44 6.82
CA ARG A 54 6.47 -13.36 8.29
C ARG A 54 7.86 -12.91 8.71
N PRO A 55 8.01 -12.16 9.81
CA PRO A 55 9.32 -11.80 10.33
C PRO A 55 10.09 -13.07 10.77
N THR A 56 11.41 -12.99 10.73
CA THR A 56 12.29 -14.05 11.26
C THR A 56 12.33 -13.96 12.79
N SER A 57 12.38 -12.75 13.34
CA SER A 57 12.27 -12.45 14.78
C SER A 57 11.74 -11.03 14.98
N GLY A 58 11.48 -10.67 16.24
CA GLY A 58 10.83 -9.42 16.60
C GLY A 58 9.31 -9.49 16.55
N GLN A 59 8.64 -8.37 16.70
CA GLN A 59 7.18 -8.28 16.79
C GLN A 59 6.64 -7.20 15.86
N ILE A 60 5.50 -7.51 15.23
CA ILE A 60 4.72 -6.54 14.46
C ILE A 60 3.32 -6.53 15.05
N LEU A 61 2.88 -5.36 15.52
CA LEU A 61 1.53 -5.17 16.03
C LEU A 61 0.70 -4.34 15.05
N ILE A 62 -0.53 -4.78 14.86
CA ILE A 62 -1.54 -4.04 14.11
C ILE A 62 -2.73 -3.80 15.05
N ASN A 63 -3.02 -2.54 15.38
CA ASN A 63 -4.00 -2.19 16.41
C ASN A 63 -3.79 -3.01 17.70
N ASP A 64 -2.55 -3.01 18.21
CA ASP A 64 -2.09 -3.71 19.42
C ASP A 64 -2.20 -5.27 19.37
N ARG A 65 -2.56 -5.85 18.22
CA ARG A 65 -2.55 -7.31 18.00
C ARG A 65 -1.27 -7.76 17.31
N ASN A 66 -0.54 -8.68 17.93
CA ASN A 66 0.69 -9.21 17.36
C ASN A 66 0.40 -10.15 16.18
N LEU A 67 0.97 -9.84 15.00
CA LEU A 67 0.81 -10.65 13.78
C LEU A 67 1.40 -12.06 13.93
N ALA A 68 2.35 -12.28 14.84
CA ALA A 68 2.88 -13.62 15.12
C ALA A 68 1.82 -14.58 15.69
N SER A 69 0.80 -14.04 16.38
CA SER A 69 -0.30 -14.84 16.95
C SER A 69 -1.35 -15.26 15.90
N PHE A 70 -1.29 -14.72 14.67
CA PHE A 70 -2.29 -14.98 13.63
C PHE A 70 -2.08 -16.39 13.04
N LYS A 71 -3.14 -17.21 13.13
CA LYS A 71 -3.21 -18.50 12.43
C LYS A 71 -3.46 -18.26 10.94
N ASN A 72 -3.24 -19.27 10.13
CA ASN A 72 -3.51 -19.17 8.68
C ASN A 72 -4.97 -18.82 8.36
N SER A 73 -5.92 -19.22 9.23
CA SER A 73 -7.34 -18.83 9.13
C SER A 73 -7.59 -17.34 9.34
N ASP A 74 -6.73 -16.63 10.07
CA ASP A 74 -6.90 -15.20 10.40
C ASP A 74 -6.36 -14.30 9.28
N ILE A 75 -5.42 -14.79 8.49
CA ILE A 75 -4.75 -14.03 7.42
C ILE A 75 -5.74 -13.44 6.41
N PRO A 76 -6.74 -14.19 5.88
CA PRO A 76 -7.71 -13.60 4.95
C PRO A 76 -8.51 -12.44 5.57
N PHE A 77 -8.86 -12.53 6.84
CA PHE A 77 -9.59 -11.45 7.54
C PHE A 77 -8.71 -10.22 7.75
N HIS A 78 -7.44 -10.42 8.06
CA HIS A 78 -6.46 -9.34 8.16
C HIS A 78 -6.31 -8.62 6.81
N ARG A 79 -6.08 -9.37 5.73
CA ARG A 79 -5.90 -8.82 4.37
C ARG A 79 -7.12 -8.09 3.83
N ARG A 80 -8.33 -8.43 4.27
CA ARG A 80 -9.57 -7.70 3.88
C ARG A 80 -9.58 -6.26 4.37
N ASN A 81 -8.85 -5.95 5.44
CA ASN A 81 -8.73 -4.61 6.02
C ASN A 81 -7.55 -3.83 5.45
N ILE A 82 -6.78 -4.42 4.52
CA ILE A 82 -5.61 -3.82 3.91
C ILE A 82 -5.81 -3.75 2.39
N GLY A 83 -5.70 -2.57 1.82
CA GLY A 83 -5.56 -2.39 0.38
C GLY A 83 -4.07 -2.41 0.02
N VAL A 84 -3.70 -3.12 -1.04
CA VAL A 84 -2.31 -3.16 -1.51
C VAL A 84 -2.25 -2.76 -2.97
N VAL A 85 -1.39 -1.79 -3.27
CA VAL A 85 -1.01 -1.38 -4.62
C VAL A 85 0.45 -1.80 -4.82
N PHE A 86 0.67 -2.80 -5.67
CA PHE A 86 2.01 -3.29 -5.97
C PHE A 86 2.68 -2.46 -7.07
N GLN A 87 4.00 -2.48 -7.12
CA GLN A 87 4.80 -1.82 -8.16
C GLN A 87 4.39 -2.27 -9.57
N GLU A 88 4.28 -3.59 -9.77
CA GLU A 88 3.68 -4.17 -10.96
C GLU A 88 2.20 -4.41 -10.70
N ASN A 89 1.38 -3.44 -11.07
CA ASN A 89 -0.05 -3.53 -10.86
C ASN A 89 -0.70 -4.46 -11.90
N THR A 90 -0.59 -5.76 -11.67
CA THR A 90 -1.11 -6.78 -12.59
C THR A 90 -2.64 -6.78 -12.56
N LEU A 91 -3.26 -6.30 -13.62
CA LEU A 91 -4.68 -6.49 -13.88
C LEU A 91 -4.88 -7.84 -14.61
N ILE A 92 -6.06 -8.41 -14.46
CA ILE A 92 -6.45 -9.61 -15.19
C ILE A 92 -6.93 -9.19 -16.57
N ASP A 93 -6.21 -9.57 -17.62
CA ASP A 93 -6.45 -9.10 -19.00
C ASP A 93 -7.82 -9.53 -19.56
N ASP A 94 -8.30 -10.71 -19.16
CA ASP A 94 -9.61 -11.24 -19.55
C ASP A 94 -10.79 -10.58 -18.80
N TYR A 95 -10.49 -9.70 -17.83
CA TYR A 95 -11.49 -8.96 -17.07
C TYR A 95 -11.50 -7.50 -17.48
N ASN A 96 -12.71 -6.95 -17.68
CA ASN A 96 -12.83 -5.50 -17.85
C ASN A 96 -12.47 -4.76 -16.55
N VAL A 97 -12.37 -3.45 -16.63
CA VAL A 97 -12.04 -2.58 -15.48
C VAL A 97 -12.99 -2.82 -14.30
N PHE A 98 -14.30 -2.88 -14.55
CA PHE A 98 -15.29 -3.13 -13.51
C PHE A 98 -15.00 -4.44 -12.75
N ARG A 99 -14.77 -5.54 -13.47
CA ARG A 99 -14.55 -6.86 -12.87
C ARG A 99 -13.19 -6.94 -12.15
N ASN A 100 -12.15 -6.28 -12.68
CA ASN A 100 -10.88 -6.17 -11.97
C ASN A 100 -11.03 -5.51 -10.60
N VAL A 101 -11.85 -4.45 -10.52
CA VAL A 101 -12.12 -3.75 -9.25
C VAL A 101 -13.10 -4.53 -8.36
N ALA A 102 -14.06 -5.27 -8.95
CA ALA A 102 -15.04 -6.06 -8.19
C ALA A 102 -14.44 -7.26 -7.46
N MET A 103 -13.33 -7.81 -7.95
CA MET A 103 -12.76 -9.08 -7.51
C MET A 103 -12.60 -9.22 -5.98
N PRO A 104 -12.06 -8.24 -5.23
CA PRO A 104 -11.95 -8.34 -3.76
C PRO A 104 -13.30 -8.51 -3.07
N LEU A 105 -14.35 -7.89 -3.60
CA LEU A 105 -15.70 -7.99 -3.05
C LEU A 105 -16.38 -9.34 -3.41
N GLU A 106 -16.11 -9.86 -4.61
CA GLU A 106 -16.57 -11.18 -5.03
C GLU A 106 -15.98 -12.29 -4.14
N ILE A 107 -14.67 -12.23 -3.86
CA ILE A 107 -13.97 -13.14 -2.93
C ILE A 107 -14.59 -13.09 -1.52
N CYS A 108 -15.08 -11.92 -1.10
CA CYS A 108 -15.74 -11.74 0.19
C CYS A 108 -17.24 -12.12 0.17
N SER A 109 -17.76 -12.69 -0.93
CA SER A 109 -19.17 -13.04 -1.10
C SER A 109 -20.13 -11.86 -0.86
N THR A 110 -19.72 -10.66 -1.25
CA THR A 110 -20.53 -9.44 -1.13
C THR A 110 -21.73 -9.53 -2.08
N HIS A 111 -22.90 -9.02 -1.65
CA HIS A 111 -24.11 -9.04 -2.48
C HIS A 111 -23.93 -8.25 -3.80
N PRO A 112 -24.40 -8.74 -4.96
CA PRO A 112 -24.15 -8.12 -6.28
C PRO A 112 -24.54 -6.64 -6.40
N GLN A 113 -25.63 -6.21 -5.76
CA GLN A 113 -26.03 -4.80 -5.76
C GLN A 113 -25.02 -3.92 -5.01
N GLU A 114 -24.47 -4.40 -3.91
CA GLU A 114 -23.45 -3.69 -3.15
C GLU A 114 -22.12 -3.67 -3.90
N ILE A 115 -21.74 -4.76 -4.59
CA ILE A 115 -20.57 -4.78 -5.49
C ILE A 115 -20.69 -3.67 -6.52
N LYS A 116 -21.81 -3.59 -7.24
CA LYS A 116 -22.02 -2.55 -8.27
C LYS A 116 -21.88 -1.14 -7.69
N LYS A 117 -22.48 -0.89 -6.52
CA LYS A 117 -22.42 0.40 -5.83
C LYS A 117 -20.99 0.77 -5.45
N ARG A 118 -20.25 -0.14 -4.81
CA ARG A 118 -18.87 0.11 -4.34
C ARG A 118 -17.89 0.24 -5.49
N VAL A 119 -18.00 -0.59 -6.51
CA VAL A 119 -17.13 -0.52 -7.69
C VAL A 119 -17.31 0.80 -8.43
N ASN A 120 -18.56 1.23 -8.66
CA ASN A 120 -18.82 2.52 -9.30
C ASN A 120 -18.24 3.69 -8.49
N ALA A 121 -18.44 3.69 -7.17
CA ALA A 121 -17.88 4.70 -6.29
C ALA A 121 -16.34 4.70 -6.29
N ALA A 122 -15.70 3.52 -6.29
CA ALA A 122 -14.25 3.42 -6.35
C ALA A 122 -13.71 3.93 -7.70
N LEU A 123 -14.37 3.56 -8.82
CA LEU A 123 -13.99 4.03 -10.15
C LEU A 123 -14.21 5.54 -10.33
N GLU A 124 -15.26 6.09 -9.73
CA GLU A 124 -15.51 7.54 -9.72
C GLU A 124 -14.39 8.29 -8.98
N LYS A 125 -13.96 7.78 -7.81
CA LYS A 125 -12.87 8.38 -7.03
C LYS A 125 -11.55 8.46 -7.78
N VAL A 126 -11.27 7.51 -8.66
CA VAL A 126 -10.06 7.50 -9.50
C VAL A 126 -10.29 8.08 -10.91
N GLY A 127 -11.49 8.62 -11.20
CA GLY A 127 -11.82 9.26 -12.49
C GLY A 127 -12.00 8.29 -13.67
N LEU A 128 -12.33 7.01 -13.41
CA LEU A 128 -12.41 5.96 -14.44
C LEU A 128 -13.79 5.32 -14.59
N LEU A 129 -14.85 5.91 -14.05
CA LEU A 129 -16.20 5.34 -14.13
C LEU A 129 -16.66 5.14 -15.60
N ASN A 130 -16.33 6.07 -16.50
CA ASN A 130 -16.62 6.00 -17.93
C ASN A 130 -15.87 4.87 -18.66
N LYS A 131 -14.79 4.34 -18.06
CA LYS A 131 -13.98 3.25 -18.61
C LYS A 131 -14.28 1.88 -18.00
N ALA A 132 -15.32 1.76 -17.16
CA ALA A 132 -15.68 0.53 -16.44
C ALA A 132 -15.80 -0.72 -17.34
N ARG A 133 -16.22 -0.57 -18.60
CA ARG A 133 -16.40 -1.67 -19.56
C ARG A 133 -15.16 -1.94 -20.42
N GLN A 134 -14.13 -1.11 -20.35
CA GLN A 134 -12.89 -1.31 -21.11
C GLN A 134 -12.04 -2.44 -20.50
N PHE A 135 -11.15 -2.99 -21.32
CA PHE A 135 -10.19 -4.00 -20.90
C PHE A 135 -8.80 -3.37 -20.65
N PRO A 136 -7.93 -4.00 -19.84
CA PRO A 136 -6.62 -3.46 -19.47
C PRO A 136 -5.76 -3.00 -20.66
N ASN A 137 -5.80 -3.73 -21.78
CA ASN A 137 -5.04 -3.43 -23.00
C ASN A 137 -5.47 -2.13 -23.73
N LYS A 138 -6.54 -1.48 -23.28
CA LYS A 138 -7.03 -0.20 -23.81
C LYS A 138 -6.75 0.99 -22.90
N LEU A 139 -6.05 0.75 -21.80
CA LEU A 139 -5.74 1.76 -20.78
C LEU A 139 -4.33 2.31 -21.00
N SER A 140 -4.15 3.61 -20.71
CA SER A 140 -2.81 4.18 -20.52
C SER A 140 -2.17 3.64 -19.22
N ALA A 141 -0.86 3.82 -19.06
CA ALA A 141 -0.14 3.39 -17.86
C ALA A 141 -0.74 4.01 -16.58
N GLY A 142 -1.04 5.32 -16.59
CA GLY A 142 -1.67 5.99 -15.44
C GLY A 142 -3.09 5.50 -15.16
N GLU A 143 -3.88 5.19 -16.19
CA GLU A 143 -5.20 4.60 -16.02
C GLU A 143 -5.14 3.18 -15.47
N HIS A 144 -4.19 2.39 -15.96
CA HIS A 144 -3.92 1.05 -15.45
C HIS A 144 -3.58 1.10 -13.95
N GLN A 145 -2.74 2.05 -13.53
CA GLN A 145 -2.39 2.29 -12.13
C GLN A 145 -3.62 2.70 -11.31
N ARG A 146 -4.44 3.62 -11.81
CA ARG A 146 -5.68 4.06 -11.14
C ARG A 146 -6.69 2.93 -10.98
N VAL A 147 -6.78 1.96 -11.91
CA VAL A 147 -7.61 0.76 -11.73
C VAL A 147 -7.12 -0.09 -10.58
N GLY A 148 -5.80 -0.27 -10.44
CA GLY A 148 -5.21 -0.99 -9.31
C GLY A 148 -5.48 -0.31 -7.96
N ILE A 149 -5.41 1.02 -7.93
CA ILE A 149 -5.78 1.80 -6.74
C ILE A 149 -7.28 1.62 -6.43
N ALA A 150 -8.16 1.71 -7.44
CA ALA A 150 -9.59 1.47 -7.25
C ALA A 150 -9.87 0.07 -6.67
N ARG A 151 -9.16 -0.96 -7.18
CA ARG A 151 -9.23 -2.33 -6.65
C ARG A 151 -8.77 -2.43 -5.20
N ALA A 152 -7.72 -1.69 -4.82
CA ALA A 152 -7.21 -1.69 -3.45
C ALA A 152 -8.18 -1.03 -2.45
N ILE A 153 -8.92 0.01 -2.87
CA ILE A 153 -9.80 0.78 -1.98
C ILE A 153 -11.26 0.30 -1.97
N VAL A 154 -11.69 -0.55 -2.92
CA VAL A 154 -13.09 -0.96 -3.09
C VAL A 154 -13.69 -1.64 -1.85
N SER A 155 -12.85 -2.34 -1.07
CA SER A 155 -13.23 -2.98 0.19
C SER A 155 -13.30 -2.01 1.36
N ARG A 156 -12.96 -0.72 1.18
CA ARG A 156 -12.85 0.30 2.22
C ARG A 156 -11.87 -0.14 3.32
N PRO A 157 -10.60 -0.36 2.96
CA PRO A 157 -9.60 -0.81 3.91
C PRO A 157 -9.31 0.27 4.96
N ALA A 158 -8.87 -0.14 6.15
CA ALA A 158 -8.39 0.76 7.18
C ALA A 158 -6.90 1.15 6.98
N LEU A 159 -6.16 0.35 6.18
CA LEU A 159 -4.77 0.57 5.84
C LEU A 159 -4.55 0.41 4.33
N LEU A 160 -3.86 1.35 3.70
CA LEU A 160 -3.48 1.31 2.30
C LEU A 160 -1.95 1.26 2.19
N LEU A 161 -1.44 0.23 1.56
CA LEU A 161 -0.01 0.02 1.30
C LEU A 161 0.25 0.23 -0.19
N ALA A 162 1.26 1.01 -0.54
CA ALA A 162 1.66 1.23 -1.93
C ALA A 162 3.17 1.01 -2.07
N ASP A 163 3.56 0.12 -2.96
CA ASP A 163 4.96 -0.19 -3.28
C ASP A 163 5.31 0.43 -4.62
N GLU A 164 6.11 1.51 -4.61
CA GLU A 164 6.53 2.29 -5.79
C GLU A 164 5.36 2.63 -6.74
N PRO A 165 4.26 3.23 -6.24
CA PRO A 165 3.02 3.36 -7.03
C PRO A 165 3.14 4.30 -8.22
N THR A 166 4.23 5.06 -8.33
CA THR A 166 4.48 6.07 -9.36
C THR A 166 5.74 5.79 -10.19
N GLY A 167 6.45 4.68 -9.93
CA GLY A 167 7.79 4.41 -10.48
C GLY A 167 7.88 4.35 -12.02
N ASN A 168 6.77 4.14 -12.74
CA ASN A 168 6.72 4.06 -14.19
C ASN A 168 5.87 5.20 -14.82
N LEU A 169 5.63 6.28 -14.08
CA LEU A 169 4.79 7.39 -14.51
C LEU A 169 5.63 8.66 -14.67
N ASP A 170 5.15 9.57 -15.53
CA ASP A 170 5.72 10.91 -15.61
C ASP A 170 5.39 11.73 -14.34
N ALA A 171 6.06 12.88 -14.19
CA ALA A 171 5.96 13.71 -12.99
C ALA A 171 4.52 14.15 -12.68
N SER A 172 3.75 14.55 -13.70
CA SER A 172 2.38 15.04 -13.51
C SER A 172 1.44 13.91 -13.06
N LEU A 173 1.54 12.72 -13.68
CA LEU A 173 0.77 11.55 -13.27
C LEU A 173 1.17 11.04 -11.89
N SER A 174 2.46 11.14 -11.54
CA SER A 174 2.97 10.80 -10.21
C SER A 174 2.35 11.68 -9.13
N ASP A 175 2.27 12.98 -9.41
CA ASP A 175 1.64 13.95 -8.51
C ASP A 175 0.15 13.64 -8.31
N ASP A 176 -0.58 13.42 -9.39
CA ASP A 176 -2.00 13.04 -9.34
C ASP A 176 -2.25 11.78 -8.51
N ILE A 177 -1.39 10.77 -8.65
CA ILE A 177 -1.50 9.51 -7.91
C ILE A 177 -1.23 9.74 -6.42
N THR A 178 -0.22 10.53 -6.08
CA THR A 178 0.11 10.81 -4.67
C THR A 178 -0.95 11.69 -4.01
N ASP A 179 -1.51 12.68 -4.72
CA ASP A 179 -2.64 13.48 -4.26
C ASP A 179 -3.88 12.60 -3.99
N LEU A 180 -4.08 11.55 -4.79
CA LEU A 180 -5.16 10.58 -4.56
C LEU A 180 -4.95 9.78 -3.26
N PHE A 181 -3.72 9.37 -2.94
CA PHE A 181 -3.41 8.74 -1.65
C PHE A 181 -3.62 9.70 -0.48
N ALA A 182 -3.21 10.97 -0.62
CA ALA A 182 -3.47 11.99 0.39
C ALA A 182 -4.97 12.21 0.62
N ALA A 183 -5.79 12.21 -0.44
CA ALA A 183 -7.25 12.30 -0.33
C ALA A 183 -7.86 11.08 0.41
N PHE A 184 -7.31 9.87 0.26
CA PHE A 184 -7.73 8.71 1.04
C PHE A 184 -7.33 8.84 2.51
N ASN A 185 -6.16 9.39 2.81
CA ASN A 185 -5.74 9.65 4.18
C ASN A 185 -6.66 10.66 4.87
N GLN A 186 -7.05 11.75 4.19
CA GLN A 186 -7.97 12.76 4.72
C GLN A 186 -9.34 12.20 5.14
N VAL A 187 -9.77 11.07 4.57
CA VAL A 187 -11.00 10.38 5.00
C VAL A 187 -10.76 9.28 6.03
N GLY A 188 -9.58 9.27 6.67
CA GLY A 188 -9.26 8.44 7.83
C GLY A 188 -8.61 7.09 7.51
N ILE A 189 -8.11 6.86 6.29
CA ILE A 189 -7.33 5.67 5.97
C ILE A 189 -5.86 5.92 6.34
N THR A 190 -5.24 4.98 7.07
CA THR A 190 -3.78 5.00 7.25
C THR A 190 -3.11 4.64 5.92
N VAL A 191 -2.11 5.42 5.48
CA VAL A 191 -1.46 5.23 4.18
C VAL A 191 0.04 5.07 4.35
N ILE A 192 0.62 4.02 3.76
CA ILE A 192 2.08 3.81 3.75
C ILE A 192 2.52 3.68 2.30
N ILE A 193 3.37 4.59 1.84
CA ILE A 193 3.89 4.63 0.48
C ILE A 193 5.40 4.38 0.51
N ALA A 194 5.82 3.25 -0.04
CA ALA A 194 7.22 3.00 -0.33
C ALA A 194 7.59 3.66 -1.66
N THR A 195 8.57 4.56 -1.64
CA THR A 195 9.04 5.27 -2.83
C THR A 195 10.51 5.67 -2.71
N HIS A 196 11.15 5.93 -3.84
CA HIS A 196 12.47 6.57 -3.92
C HIS A 196 12.38 7.97 -4.58
N ASP A 197 11.17 8.47 -4.89
CA ASP A 197 10.96 9.79 -5.49
C ASP A 197 10.94 10.89 -4.41
N ASN A 198 12.08 11.55 -4.22
CA ASN A 198 12.24 12.63 -3.24
C ASN A 198 11.32 13.83 -3.50
N ARG A 199 10.83 14.04 -4.73
CA ARG A 199 9.89 15.14 -5.04
C ARG A 199 8.57 14.94 -4.31
N GLN A 200 8.11 13.68 -4.18
CA GLN A 200 6.88 13.37 -3.48
C GLN A 200 7.01 13.60 -1.97
N LEU A 201 8.21 13.38 -1.41
CA LEU A 201 8.49 13.62 0.02
C LEU A 201 8.40 15.11 0.36
N THR A 202 8.95 15.99 -0.52
CA THR A 202 8.91 17.44 -0.31
C THR A 202 7.52 18.04 -0.58
N ARG A 203 6.76 17.48 -1.52
CA ARG A 203 5.41 17.97 -1.87
C ARG A 203 4.40 17.74 -0.75
N HIS A 204 4.48 16.60 -0.08
CA HIS A 204 3.59 16.22 1.00
C HIS A 204 4.37 16.26 2.31
N ALA A 205 4.05 17.20 3.20
CA ALA A 205 4.65 17.33 4.53
C ALA A 205 4.21 16.19 5.46
N CYS A 206 4.57 14.94 5.11
CA CYS A 206 4.25 13.73 5.84
C CYS A 206 5.51 13.18 6.53
N PRO A 207 5.37 12.40 7.62
CA PRO A 207 6.50 11.68 8.19
C PRO A 207 7.18 10.77 7.17
N VAL A 208 8.51 10.64 7.28
CA VAL A 208 9.33 9.81 6.42
C VAL A 208 10.14 8.84 7.26
N ILE A 209 10.07 7.56 6.93
CA ILE A 209 10.95 6.51 7.48
C ILE A 209 11.96 6.15 6.40
N GLU A 210 13.23 6.48 6.63
CA GLU A 210 14.29 6.15 5.71
C GLU A 210 14.96 4.82 6.08
N LEU A 211 14.99 3.90 5.10
CA LEU A 211 15.66 2.60 5.21
C LEU A 211 16.99 2.60 4.44
N SER A 212 18.04 2.13 5.08
CA SER A 212 19.34 1.85 4.47
C SER A 212 19.83 0.49 4.91
N GLU A 213 20.19 -0.39 3.97
CA GLU A 213 20.70 -1.74 4.23
C GLU A 213 19.87 -2.56 5.23
N GLY A 214 18.55 -2.42 5.16
CA GLY A 214 17.62 -3.13 6.04
C GLY A 214 17.46 -2.56 7.45
N GLN A 215 18.03 -1.40 7.74
CA GLN A 215 17.89 -0.69 9.01
C GLN A 215 17.20 0.67 8.80
N ILE A 216 16.62 1.22 9.87
CA ILE A 216 16.17 2.61 9.86
C ILE A 216 17.39 3.51 10.01
N SER A 217 17.65 4.33 8.99
CA SER A 217 18.69 5.37 9.07
C SER A 217 18.18 6.64 9.72
N HIS A 218 16.97 7.07 9.35
CA HIS A 218 16.35 8.29 9.87
C HIS A 218 14.82 8.13 9.95
N VAL A 219 14.22 8.87 10.88
CA VAL A 219 12.76 9.08 10.96
C VAL A 219 12.55 10.59 11.06
N TYR A 220 11.94 11.18 10.04
CA TYR A 220 11.61 12.58 9.99
C TYR A 220 10.16 12.79 10.37
N SER A 221 9.89 13.73 11.26
CA SER A 221 8.53 14.18 11.58
C SER A 221 8.01 15.13 10.49
N SER A 222 6.69 15.30 10.42
CA SER A 222 6.07 16.26 9.49
C SER A 222 6.66 17.66 9.69
N GLY A 223 7.31 18.21 8.65
CA GLY A 223 7.89 19.57 8.66
C GLY A 223 9.37 19.68 9.00
N GLU A 224 10.09 18.59 9.26
CA GLU A 224 11.56 18.59 9.29
C GLU A 224 12.09 18.49 7.85
N GLU A 225 12.81 19.52 7.39
CA GLU A 225 13.43 19.50 6.06
C GLU A 225 14.59 18.50 6.03
N ASN A 226 14.64 17.70 4.96
CA ASN A 226 15.85 16.96 4.57
C ASN A 226 16.94 17.96 4.17
N ASN A 227 17.81 18.32 5.10
CA ASN A 227 19.04 19.06 4.82
C ASN A 227 20.14 18.14 4.32
#